data_6c5c8a2a4da6196651861b221e30151c
#
_entry.id   6c5c8a2a4da6196651861b221e30151c
#
_cell.length_a   1.000
_cell.length_b   1.000
_cell.length_c   1.000
_cell.angle_alpha   90.00
_cell.angle_beta   90.00
_cell.angle_gamma   90.00
#
_symmetry.space_group_name_H-M   'P 1'
#
loop_
_entity.id
_entity.type
_entity.pdbx_description
1 polymer ?
#
loop_
_entity_poly.entity_id
_entity_poly.type
_entity_poly.pdbx_seq_one_letter_code
_entity_poly.pdbx_strand_id
1 'polypeptide(L)'
;MRVMSTSRNRGSAILVILLLASNIPVFSSQAENDFPATLSIDLEDGTVIDDEFIFKALVMDELEPHSASWELLDSTSTRHYVSISEFHQGVTSGPVTEWTFDIVISPETVGLCSCILVVSITDSNGVHLVESASIFIKSPSASDELLPPTLHIHESGMDYWHSESYILEALSSTIDSTVPSFSIIIRTSSTIRCTYGGLEEENSLYAVNYNSSPHPSLSEIMWDGNTLTFDIDLVDFDDGWHDIIIFAQSEIEDSTYSHDCVSIRIDNTPPSVILDIPEELPEGTSTVYLDASSTFDEYWGIQGLTYTWSINELGGTGEEMNQVLSGLDYRSIELNLVDSGIYVISLSVSDNAGNMGISTSTLEILNMAPTARLTIDGEDYFDNDQVTLDPDSSILVDASSSTDTSNDLDGLRYVWRVDNVPTYEGASRSISWPDGVDADRFVLSIEVIDDDSESSMISIIVVDNTGSRSPPLSILILIISGAFLSYSIFRRSKSDDSKIPKWN
;
A
#
# COMPACT_ATOMS: atom_id res chain seq x y z
N MET A 1 35.44 35.73 2.05
CA MET A 1 36.53 35.46 1.08
C MET A 1 36.24 34.13 0.38
N ARG A 2 36.04 34.21 -0.92
CA ARG A 2 35.90 33.18 -1.95
C ARG A 2 34.85 32.04 -1.81
N VAL A 3 33.81 32.30 -2.53
CA VAL A 3 32.96 31.46 -3.37
C VAL A 3 33.77 30.40 -4.15
N MET A 4 33.32 29.14 -4.14
CA MET A 4 33.53 28.25 -5.26
C MET A 4 32.21 27.57 -5.61
N SER A 5 31.66 28.00 -6.75
CA SER A 5 30.63 27.38 -7.56
C SER A 5 31.09 26.02 -8.07
N THR A 6 30.26 25.00 -7.94
CA THR A 6 30.27 23.84 -8.82
C THR A 6 28.91 23.67 -9.47
N SER A 7 28.84 24.20 -10.69
CA SER A 7 27.84 23.82 -11.68
C SER A 7 28.17 22.43 -12.22
N ARG A 8 27.29 21.44 -12.01
CA ARG A 8 27.12 20.27 -12.91
C ARG A 8 25.91 19.45 -12.43
N ASN A 9 24.87 19.52 -13.21
CA ASN A 9 23.80 18.57 -13.48
C ASN A 9 22.45 19.24 -13.66
N ARG A 10 22.36 20.13 -14.67
CA ARG A 10 21.06 20.65 -15.14
C ARG A 10 20.60 20.02 -16.47
N GLY A 11 21.32 19.04 -17.01
CA GLY A 11 20.98 18.44 -18.30
C GLY A 11 20.01 17.25 -18.25
N SER A 12 20.05 16.46 -17.18
CA SER A 12 19.23 15.22 -17.10
C SER A 12 17.83 15.44 -16.58
N ALA A 13 17.62 16.48 -15.73
CA ALA A 13 16.28 16.78 -15.18
C ALA A 13 15.31 17.35 -16.24
N ILE A 14 15.82 18.05 -17.24
CA ILE A 14 14.99 18.64 -18.31
C ILE A 14 14.50 17.57 -19.29
N LEU A 15 15.28 16.49 -19.53
CA LEU A 15 14.88 15.43 -20.44
C LEU A 15 13.78 14.53 -19.87
N VAL A 16 13.78 14.30 -18.55
CA VAL A 16 12.74 13.51 -17.85
C VAL A 16 11.42 14.28 -17.78
N ILE A 17 11.46 15.60 -17.57
CA ILE A 17 10.25 16.44 -17.54
C ILE A 17 9.61 16.54 -18.94
N LEU A 18 10.39 16.54 -20.02
CA LEU A 18 9.86 16.55 -21.39
C LEU A 18 9.24 15.22 -21.82
N LEU A 19 9.71 14.09 -21.29
CA LEU A 19 9.12 12.75 -21.58
C LEU A 19 7.83 12.50 -20.77
N LEU A 20 7.68 13.08 -19.58
CA LEU A 20 6.45 13.03 -18.81
C LEU A 20 5.37 13.99 -19.33
N ALA A 21 5.75 15.08 -20.00
CA ALA A 21 4.81 16.01 -20.59
C ALA A 21 4.14 15.50 -21.89
N SER A 22 4.66 14.44 -22.52
CA SER A 22 4.09 13.91 -23.78
C SER A 22 2.91 12.95 -23.59
N ASN A 23 2.57 12.56 -22.36
CA ASN A 23 1.45 11.66 -22.06
C ASN A 23 0.40 12.27 -21.11
N ILE A 24 0.43 13.57 -20.89
CA ILE A 24 -0.65 14.24 -20.17
C ILE A 24 -1.78 14.44 -21.19
N PRO A 25 -3.00 13.90 -20.98
CA PRO A 25 -4.14 14.25 -21.81
C PRO A 25 -4.27 15.79 -21.72
N VAL A 26 -4.34 16.43 -22.87
CA VAL A 26 -4.69 17.85 -22.96
C VAL A 26 -6.13 17.95 -22.46
N PHE A 27 -6.29 18.18 -21.14
CA PHE A 27 -7.51 18.78 -20.65
C PHE A 27 -7.61 20.14 -21.34
N SER A 28 -8.66 20.36 -22.09
CA SER A 28 -9.02 21.68 -22.57
C SER A 28 -9.01 22.59 -21.33
N SER A 29 -8.10 23.53 -21.26
CA SER A 29 -8.18 24.60 -20.29
C SER A 29 -9.51 25.33 -20.53
N GLN A 30 -10.52 25.02 -19.72
CA GLN A 30 -11.46 26.07 -19.40
C GLN A 30 -10.59 27.18 -18.80
N ALA A 31 -10.76 28.40 -19.26
CA ALA A 31 -10.06 29.54 -18.76
C ALA A 31 -10.19 29.52 -17.22
N GLU A 32 -9.10 29.26 -16.51
CA GLU A 32 -9.02 29.52 -15.08
C GLU A 32 -9.35 31.00 -14.94
N ASN A 33 -10.35 31.31 -14.13
CA ASN A 33 -10.60 32.66 -13.73
C ASN A 33 -9.33 33.16 -13.02
N ASP A 34 -8.68 34.14 -13.59
CA ASP A 34 -7.44 34.72 -13.02
C ASP A 34 -7.70 35.45 -11.68
N PHE A 35 -8.97 35.64 -11.29
CA PHE A 35 -9.38 36.40 -10.12
C PHE A 35 -10.35 35.57 -9.26
N PRO A 36 -9.92 35.10 -8.08
CA PRO A 36 -10.83 34.40 -7.16
C PRO A 36 -11.90 35.37 -6.67
N ALA A 37 -13.13 34.89 -6.58
CA ALA A 37 -14.22 35.65 -5.99
C ALA A 37 -13.90 35.98 -4.53
N THR A 38 -14.41 37.14 -4.06
CA THR A 38 -14.33 37.53 -2.64
C THR A 38 -15.69 37.94 -2.14
N LEU A 39 -15.97 37.63 -0.87
CA LEU A 39 -17.15 38.08 -0.15
C LEU A 39 -16.71 39.00 0.97
N SER A 40 -17.46 40.07 1.22
CA SER A 40 -17.30 40.92 2.39
C SER A 40 -18.63 41.49 2.86
N ILE A 41 -18.76 41.71 4.15
CA ILE A 41 -19.91 42.36 4.78
C ILE A 41 -19.48 43.64 5.46
N ASP A 42 -20.26 44.71 5.30
CA ASP A 42 -19.99 45.97 5.96
C ASP A 42 -20.65 46.01 7.35
N LEU A 43 -20.13 45.13 8.22
CA LEU A 43 -20.64 44.98 9.58
C LEU A 43 -19.46 44.66 10.51
N GLU A 44 -19.38 45.41 11.61
CA GLU A 44 -18.37 45.17 12.65
C GLU A 44 -18.88 44.13 13.65
N ASP A 45 -17.96 43.27 14.11
CA ASP A 45 -18.25 42.33 15.20
C ASP A 45 -18.71 43.06 16.48
N GLY A 46 -19.69 42.46 17.16
CA GLY A 46 -20.25 43.06 18.34
C GLY A 46 -21.29 44.13 18.05
N THR A 47 -21.69 44.32 16.80
CA THR A 47 -22.72 45.32 16.43
C THR A 47 -24.01 45.01 17.17
N VAL A 48 -24.60 46.04 17.82
CA VAL A 48 -25.88 45.99 18.53
C VAL A 48 -26.99 46.54 17.65
N ILE A 49 -28.03 45.72 17.44
CA ILE A 49 -29.18 46.02 16.59
C ILE A 49 -30.40 46.11 17.48
N ASP A 50 -30.95 47.32 17.65
CA ASP A 50 -32.15 47.59 18.48
C ASP A 50 -33.37 48.09 17.69
N ASP A 51 -33.20 48.35 16.38
CA ASP A 51 -34.23 48.74 15.43
C ASP A 51 -33.94 48.01 14.09
N GLU A 52 -34.84 48.14 13.10
CA GLU A 52 -34.62 47.58 11.78
C GLU A 52 -33.30 48.09 11.17
N PHE A 53 -32.41 47.15 10.84
CA PHE A 53 -31.05 47.45 10.34
C PHE A 53 -30.87 46.82 8.97
N ILE A 54 -30.41 47.65 8.01
CA ILE A 54 -30.18 47.22 6.63
C ILE A 54 -28.74 47.52 6.27
N PHE A 55 -28.02 46.49 5.82
CA PHE A 55 -26.66 46.62 5.30
C PHE A 55 -26.48 45.76 4.06
N LYS A 56 -25.32 45.88 3.42
CA LYS A 56 -25.01 45.15 2.15
C LYS A 56 -23.93 44.16 2.33
N ALA A 57 -24.14 43.00 1.71
CA ALA A 57 -23.05 42.13 1.37
C ALA A 57 -22.50 42.49 -0.02
N LEU A 58 -21.19 42.44 -0.15
CA LEU A 58 -20.46 42.77 -1.36
C LEU A 58 -19.70 41.54 -1.83
N VAL A 59 -19.94 41.16 -3.09
CA VAL A 59 -19.22 40.10 -3.78
C VAL A 59 -18.46 40.69 -4.94
N MET A 60 -17.18 40.39 -5.03
CA MET A 60 -16.36 40.75 -6.19
C MET A 60 -16.09 39.45 -6.98
N ASP A 61 -16.68 39.37 -8.18
CA ASP A 61 -16.54 38.19 -9.06
C ASP A 61 -16.59 38.65 -10.53
N GLU A 62 -16.12 37.86 -11.45
CA GLU A 62 -16.20 38.09 -12.89
C GLU A 62 -17.65 38.04 -13.40
N LEU A 63 -18.45 37.11 -12.85
CA LEU A 63 -19.84 36.88 -13.22
C LEU A 63 -20.74 36.94 -11.98
N GLU A 64 -22.05 37.01 -12.22
CA GLU A 64 -23.05 36.98 -11.17
C GLU A 64 -22.97 35.68 -10.38
N PRO A 65 -22.95 35.72 -9.01
CA PRO A 65 -22.97 34.54 -8.18
C PRO A 65 -24.20 33.65 -8.45
N HIS A 66 -24.03 32.33 -8.31
CA HIS A 66 -25.14 31.38 -8.53
C HIS A 66 -26.23 31.48 -7.46
N SER A 67 -25.84 31.69 -6.22
CA SER A 67 -26.73 31.78 -5.08
C SER A 67 -26.09 32.48 -3.91
N ALA A 68 -26.89 33.08 -3.07
CA ALA A 68 -26.47 33.54 -1.75
C ALA A 68 -27.53 33.19 -0.71
N SER A 69 -27.12 33.13 0.53
CA SER A 69 -28.00 33.04 1.70
C SER A 69 -27.33 33.73 2.86
N TRP A 70 -28.16 34.12 3.83
CA TRP A 70 -27.68 34.50 5.12
C TRP A 70 -28.54 33.90 6.23
N GLU A 71 -27.94 33.63 7.35
CA GLU A 71 -28.61 33.08 8.51
C GLU A 71 -28.08 33.66 9.80
N LEU A 72 -28.92 33.63 10.80
CA LEU A 72 -28.59 33.99 12.17
C LEU A 72 -28.58 32.74 13.01
N LEU A 73 -27.44 32.44 13.56
CA LEU A 73 -27.19 31.29 14.44
C LEU A 73 -27.08 31.80 15.88
N ASP A 74 -27.85 31.26 16.80
CA ASP A 74 -27.49 31.31 18.20
C ASP A 74 -26.78 30.03 18.61
N SER A 75 -26.32 29.96 19.84
CA SER A 75 -25.59 28.79 20.37
C SER A 75 -26.39 27.46 20.32
N THR A 76 -27.62 27.46 19.91
CA THR A 76 -28.48 26.26 19.95
C THR A 76 -29.17 25.94 18.63
N SER A 77 -29.35 26.93 17.74
CA SER A 77 -30.14 26.72 16.51
C SER A 77 -30.05 27.88 15.54
N THR A 78 -30.41 27.63 14.29
CA THR A 78 -30.69 28.68 13.31
C THR A 78 -31.94 29.44 13.72
N ARG A 79 -31.81 30.72 14.02
CA ARG A 79 -32.92 31.63 14.39
C ARG A 79 -33.63 32.17 13.18
N HIS A 80 -32.90 32.45 12.13
CA HIS A 80 -33.45 33.05 10.93
C HIS A 80 -32.62 32.61 9.72
N TYR A 81 -33.24 32.36 8.58
CA TYR A 81 -32.59 31.98 7.33
C TYR A 81 -33.26 32.65 6.15
N VAL A 82 -32.50 33.23 5.26
CA VAL A 82 -32.98 33.89 4.04
C VAL A 82 -32.14 33.45 2.86
N SER A 83 -32.76 32.94 1.80
CA SER A 83 -32.13 32.69 0.51
C SER A 83 -32.27 33.89 -0.39
N ILE A 84 -31.19 34.29 -1.03
CA ILE A 84 -31.08 35.42 -1.95
C ILE A 84 -31.07 34.90 -3.38
N SER A 85 -31.94 35.45 -4.23
CA SER A 85 -32.02 35.10 -5.66
C SER A 85 -31.78 36.28 -6.60
N GLU A 86 -31.62 37.48 -6.07
CA GLU A 86 -31.42 38.71 -6.86
C GLU A 86 -30.20 39.44 -6.37
N PHE A 87 -29.31 39.75 -7.31
CA PHE A 87 -28.09 40.50 -7.08
C PHE A 87 -28.16 41.85 -7.80
N HIS A 88 -27.60 42.87 -7.21
CA HIS A 88 -27.48 44.19 -7.83
C HIS A 88 -26.07 44.38 -8.36
N GLN A 89 -25.94 44.58 -9.67
CA GLN A 89 -24.69 44.84 -10.31
C GLN A 89 -24.20 46.28 -10.00
N GLY A 90 -23.02 46.38 -9.46
CA GLY A 90 -22.34 47.65 -9.17
C GLY A 90 -21.28 48.01 -10.21
N VAL A 91 -20.12 48.42 -9.76
CA VAL A 91 -19.04 48.91 -10.61
C VAL A 91 -18.25 47.75 -11.20
N THR A 92 -17.95 47.80 -12.51
CA THR A 92 -17.04 46.83 -13.15
C THR A 92 -15.68 47.47 -13.29
N SER A 93 -14.63 46.81 -12.79
CA SER A 93 -13.25 47.24 -12.87
C SER A 93 -12.37 46.13 -13.48
N GLY A 94 -12.03 46.26 -14.73
CA GLY A 94 -11.34 45.20 -15.46
C GLY A 94 -12.23 44.01 -15.68
N PRO A 95 -11.79 42.79 -15.37
CA PRO A 95 -12.61 41.57 -15.47
C PRO A 95 -13.59 41.41 -14.30
N VAL A 96 -13.37 42.05 -13.17
CA VAL A 96 -14.12 41.86 -11.93
C VAL A 96 -15.29 42.87 -11.85
N THR A 97 -16.45 42.36 -11.48
CA THR A 97 -17.69 43.12 -11.27
C THR A 97 -18.09 43.02 -9.81
N GLU A 98 -18.57 44.12 -9.28
CA GLU A 98 -19.18 44.24 -7.95
C GLU A 98 -20.63 43.74 -8.02
N TRP A 99 -20.99 42.81 -7.15
CA TRP A 99 -22.36 42.34 -6.95
C TRP A 99 -22.76 42.57 -5.52
N THR A 100 -23.96 43.11 -5.27
CA THR A 100 -24.44 43.39 -3.92
C THR A 100 -25.83 42.81 -3.69
N PHE A 101 -26.14 42.51 -2.43
CA PHE A 101 -27.47 42.23 -1.97
C PHE A 101 -27.70 42.80 -0.57
N ASP A 102 -28.95 43.10 -0.27
CA ASP A 102 -29.30 43.70 1.01
C ASP A 102 -29.63 42.61 2.04
N ILE A 103 -29.10 42.79 3.25
CA ILE A 103 -29.43 42.00 4.44
C ILE A 103 -30.27 42.87 5.36
N VAL A 104 -31.47 42.42 5.68
CA VAL A 104 -32.44 43.16 6.52
C VAL A 104 -32.64 42.36 7.79
N ILE A 105 -32.22 42.91 8.91
CA ILE A 105 -32.45 42.35 10.25
C ILE A 105 -33.46 43.15 11.00
N SER A 106 -34.54 42.54 11.41
CA SER A 106 -35.61 43.17 12.22
C SER A 106 -35.67 42.50 13.61
N PRO A 107 -35.42 43.25 14.68
CA PRO A 107 -35.57 42.75 16.05
C PRO A 107 -36.96 42.21 16.38
N GLU A 108 -38.01 42.78 15.74
CA GLU A 108 -39.40 42.34 15.93
C GLU A 108 -39.60 40.89 15.43
N THR A 109 -38.85 40.50 14.35
CA THR A 109 -38.96 39.17 13.74
C THR A 109 -38.08 38.14 14.41
N VAL A 110 -36.85 38.55 14.75
CA VAL A 110 -35.82 37.63 15.29
C VAL A 110 -35.93 37.47 16.79
N GLY A 111 -36.28 38.53 17.51
CA GLY A 111 -36.30 38.58 18.97
C GLY A 111 -34.92 38.84 19.55
N LEU A 112 -34.79 38.67 20.87
CA LEU A 112 -33.50 38.78 21.58
C LEU A 112 -32.56 37.69 21.13
N CYS A 113 -31.36 38.08 20.72
CA CYS A 113 -30.37 37.12 20.20
C CYS A 113 -28.93 37.63 20.39
N SER A 114 -28.08 36.79 20.95
CA SER A 114 -26.66 36.89 20.79
C SER A 114 -26.30 35.94 19.63
N CYS A 115 -26.23 36.47 18.45
CA CYS A 115 -26.16 35.66 17.22
C CYS A 115 -24.86 35.84 16.47
N ILE A 116 -24.51 34.81 15.72
CA ILE A 116 -23.56 34.93 14.61
C ILE A 116 -24.38 35.06 13.33
N LEU A 117 -24.12 36.15 12.60
CA LEU A 117 -24.57 36.27 11.23
C LEU A 117 -23.61 35.50 10.34
N VAL A 118 -24.13 34.56 9.58
CA VAL A 118 -23.37 33.83 8.55
C VAL A 118 -23.92 34.19 7.19
N VAL A 119 -23.06 34.68 6.30
CA VAL A 119 -23.39 35.01 4.92
C VAL A 119 -22.62 34.07 4.02
N SER A 120 -23.34 33.30 3.20
CA SER A 120 -22.78 32.31 2.30
C SER A 120 -23.13 32.62 0.86
N ILE A 121 -22.18 32.47 -0.04
CA ILE A 121 -22.40 32.55 -1.48
C ILE A 121 -21.83 31.34 -2.19
N THR A 122 -22.39 31.00 -3.34
CA THR A 122 -21.76 30.13 -4.33
C THR A 122 -21.41 30.99 -5.54
N ASP A 123 -20.14 31.12 -5.84
CA ASP A 123 -19.65 31.91 -6.97
C ASP A 123 -20.07 31.33 -8.33
N SER A 124 -19.73 32.01 -9.40
CA SER A 124 -20.01 31.54 -10.77
C SER A 124 -19.31 30.24 -11.17
N ASN A 125 -18.27 29.81 -10.44
CA ASN A 125 -17.51 28.59 -10.65
C ASN A 125 -17.93 27.44 -9.73
N GLY A 126 -18.87 27.69 -8.80
CA GLY A 126 -19.34 26.72 -7.82
C GLY A 126 -18.51 26.68 -6.53
N VAL A 127 -17.63 27.65 -6.31
CA VAL A 127 -16.87 27.79 -5.06
C VAL A 127 -17.76 28.42 -4.00
N HIS A 128 -17.75 27.86 -2.79
CA HIS A 128 -18.47 28.39 -1.64
C HIS A 128 -17.58 29.37 -0.86
N LEU A 129 -18.10 30.57 -0.62
CA LEU A 129 -17.47 31.57 0.22
C LEU A 129 -18.41 31.88 1.39
N VAL A 130 -17.84 32.05 2.56
CA VAL A 130 -18.58 32.32 3.80
C VAL A 130 -17.90 33.47 4.54
N GLU A 131 -18.69 34.40 5.02
CA GLU A 131 -18.29 35.47 5.93
C GLU A 131 -19.22 35.46 7.14
N SER A 132 -18.69 35.76 8.31
CA SER A 132 -19.45 35.76 9.55
C SER A 132 -19.15 36.98 10.41
N ALA A 133 -20.12 37.41 11.19
CA ALA A 133 -19.97 38.48 12.17
C ALA A 133 -20.82 38.21 13.42
N SER A 134 -20.28 38.58 14.57
CA SER A 134 -21.01 38.55 15.85
C SER A 134 -21.95 39.73 15.96
N ILE A 135 -23.21 39.51 16.27
CA ILE A 135 -24.22 40.58 16.47
C ILE A 135 -25.10 40.34 17.69
N PHE A 136 -25.58 41.45 18.28
CA PHE A 136 -26.52 41.42 19.39
C PHE A 136 -27.80 42.10 18.98
N ILE A 137 -28.89 41.32 18.98
CA ILE A 137 -30.22 41.83 18.63
C ILE A 137 -31.02 42.00 19.92
N LYS A 138 -31.49 43.21 20.19
CA LYS A 138 -32.25 43.53 21.40
C LYS A 138 -33.38 44.48 21.12
N SER A 139 -34.39 44.47 22.01
CA SER A 139 -35.40 45.52 22.05
C SER A 139 -34.81 46.81 22.70
N PRO A 140 -35.19 47.99 22.29
CA PRO A 140 -34.73 49.25 22.88
C PRO A 140 -34.91 49.35 24.40
N SER A 141 -35.78 48.53 24.98
CA SER A 141 -36.06 48.45 26.43
C SER A 141 -35.40 47.29 27.15
N ALA A 142 -34.60 46.47 26.45
CA ALA A 142 -33.94 45.33 27.07
C ALA A 142 -32.62 45.74 27.74
N SER A 143 -32.32 45.09 28.85
CA SER A 143 -31.02 45.25 29.53
C SER A 143 -29.95 44.44 28.79
N ASP A 144 -28.78 45.05 28.63
CA ASP A 144 -27.59 44.37 28.02
C ASP A 144 -27.07 43.22 28.88
N GLU A 145 -27.35 43.27 30.18
CA GLU A 145 -26.92 42.26 31.17
C GLU A 145 -27.59 40.86 30.95
N LEU A 146 -28.64 40.79 30.11
CA LEU A 146 -29.40 39.57 29.83
C LEU A 146 -28.92 38.84 28.58
N LEU A 147 -28.01 39.43 27.81
CA LEU A 147 -27.49 38.84 26.59
C LEU A 147 -26.17 38.09 26.88
N PRO A 148 -26.14 36.76 26.66
CA PRO A 148 -24.91 35.99 26.78
C PRO A 148 -23.90 36.43 25.71
N PRO A 149 -22.62 36.08 25.83
CA PRO A 149 -21.69 36.20 24.73
C PRO A 149 -22.19 35.47 23.49
N THR A 150 -21.83 35.94 22.30
CA THR A 150 -21.94 35.09 21.10
C THR A 150 -20.97 33.94 21.23
N LEU A 151 -21.27 32.78 20.65
CA LEU A 151 -20.34 31.68 20.55
C LEU A 151 -20.70 30.80 19.35
N HIS A 152 -19.74 30.55 18.49
CA HIS A 152 -19.91 29.64 17.37
C HIS A 152 -18.58 28.96 17.04
N ILE A 153 -18.58 27.63 17.08
CA ILE A 153 -17.43 26.81 16.68
C ILE A 153 -17.41 26.76 15.15
N HIS A 154 -16.29 27.14 14.57
CA HIS A 154 -16.08 27.00 13.13
C HIS A 154 -15.89 25.51 12.83
N GLU A 155 -16.89 24.89 12.20
CA GLU A 155 -16.88 23.48 11.85
C GLU A 155 -15.86 23.20 10.73
N SER A 156 -14.58 23.20 11.06
CA SER A 156 -13.55 22.68 10.18
C SER A 156 -13.25 21.24 10.57
N GLY A 157 -13.80 20.27 9.82
CA GLY A 157 -13.32 18.90 9.91
C GLY A 157 -14.17 17.86 10.60
N MET A 158 -15.50 18.04 10.72
CA MET A 158 -16.40 16.98 11.22
C MET A 158 -16.27 15.64 10.51
N ASP A 159 -15.80 15.65 9.27
CA ASP A 159 -15.59 14.43 8.47
C ASP A 159 -14.17 13.87 8.54
N TYR A 160 -13.24 14.53 9.24
CA TYR A 160 -11.87 14.10 9.36
C TYR A 160 -11.63 13.30 10.63
N TRP A 161 -10.65 12.42 10.54
CA TRP A 161 -10.12 11.64 11.63
C TRP A 161 -8.92 12.39 12.17
N HIS A 162 -8.79 12.43 13.47
CA HIS A 162 -7.72 13.16 14.14
C HIS A 162 -6.88 12.22 14.98
N SER A 163 -5.57 12.36 14.87
CA SER A 163 -4.58 11.76 15.74
C SER A 163 -3.68 12.86 16.29
N GLU A 164 -3.06 12.64 17.43
CA GLU A 164 -2.08 13.53 18.06
C GLU A 164 -2.62 14.90 18.48
N SER A 165 -3.26 15.69 17.59
CA SER A 165 -3.78 17.02 17.93
C SER A 165 -5.00 17.45 17.10
N TYR A 166 -5.78 18.37 17.67
CA TYR A 166 -6.91 19.01 17.02
C TYR A 166 -6.93 20.51 17.31
N ILE A 167 -6.94 21.32 16.26
CA ILE A 167 -7.07 22.78 16.37
C ILE A 167 -8.55 23.13 16.23
N LEU A 168 -9.13 23.66 17.30
CA LEU A 168 -10.50 24.12 17.31
C LEU A 168 -10.53 25.63 17.27
N GLU A 169 -11.28 26.19 16.32
CA GLU A 169 -11.53 27.63 16.19
C GLU A 169 -12.96 27.98 16.51
N ALA A 170 -13.16 29.03 17.29
CA ALA A 170 -14.48 29.53 17.62
C ALA A 170 -14.53 31.05 17.57
N LEU A 171 -15.66 31.61 17.15
CA LEU A 171 -15.98 33.02 17.23
C LEU A 171 -16.74 33.32 18.52
N SER A 172 -16.35 34.34 19.25
CA SER A 172 -17.09 34.80 20.42
C SER A 172 -16.88 36.29 20.67
N SER A 173 -17.94 36.96 21.07
CA SER A 173 -17.94 38.38 21.42
C SER A 173 -18.88 38.64 22.58
N THR A 174 -18.64 39.66 23.37
CA THR A 174 -19.55 40.20 24.38
C THR A 174 -20.08 41.53 23.91
N ILE A 175 -21.28 41.92 24.41
CA ILE A 175 -21.94 43.19 24.04
C ILE A 175 -21.16 44.41 24.50
N ASP A 176 -20.35 44.27 25.55
CA ASP A 176 -19.47 45.35 26.08
C ASP A 176 -18.04 45.31 25.55
N SER A 177 -17.78 44.44 24.55
CA SER A 177 -16.46 44.21 23.96
C SER A 177 -15.38 43.77 24.94
N THR A 178 -15.78 43.16 26.06
CA THR A 178 -14.85 42.51 26.99
C THR A 178 -14.54 41.07 26.51
N VAL A 179 -13.44 40.49 26.95
CA VAL A 179 -13.12 39.10 26.64
C VAL A 179 -13.98 38.19 27.54
N PRO A 180 -14.78 37.28 26.96
CA PRO A 180 -15.53 36.33 27.77
C PRO A 180 -14.63 35.31 28.46
N SER A 181 -15.11 34.76 29.56
CA SER A 181 -14.49 33.59 30.18
C SER A 181 -14.96 32.31 29.49
N PHE A 182 -14.03 31.36 29.28
CA PHE A 182 -14.33 30.10 28.62
C PHE A 182 -14.16 28.89 29.52
N SER A 183 -14.99 27.89 29.34
CA SER A 183 -14.74 26.54 29.85
C SER A 183 -14.99 25.51 28.76
N ILE A 184 -14.15 24.46 28.74
CA ILE A 184 -14.22 23.39 27.73
C ILE A 184 -14.47 22.07 28.44
N ILE A 185 -15.38 21.30 27.92
CA ILE A 185 -15.66 19.92 28.33
C ILE A 185 -15.39 19.03 27.14
N ILE A 186 -14.54 18.02 27.28
CA ILE A 186 -14.35 16.95 26.31
C ILE A 186 -14.84 15.65 26.91
N ARG A 187 -15.71 14.94 26.20
CA ARG A 187 -16.29 13.68 26.66
C ARG A 187 -16.41 12.68 25.54
N THR A 188 -16.40 11.38 25.86
CA THR A 188 -16.74 10.34 24.89
C THR A 188 -18.19 10.50 24.43
N SER A 189 -18.44 10.37 23.14
CA SER A 189 -19.76 10.43 22.53
C SER A 189 -20.19 9.07 22.00
N SER A 190 -21.47 8.76 22.15
CA SER A 190 -22.05 7.55 21.54
C SER A 190 -22.76 7.85 20.22
N THR A 191 -22.79 9.11 19.81
CA THR A 191 -23.53 9.60 18.63
C THR A 191 -22.67 10.52 17.78
N ILE A 192 -22.94 10.53 16.48
CA ILE A 192 -22.26 11.39 15.49
C ILE A 192 -22.58 12.88 15.68
N ARG A 193 -23.61 13.19 16.47
CA ARG A 193 -24.04 14.58 16.71
C ARG A 193 -23.89 14.92 18.17
N CYS A 194 -23.19 16.01 18.40
CA CYS A 194 -23.05 16.57 19.71
C CYS A 194 -24.44 16.87 20.30
N THR A 195 -24.67 16.37 21.49
CA THR A 195 -25.93 16.60 22.20
C THR A 195 -25.65 17.24 23.54
N TYR A 196 -26.41 18.30 23.87
CA TYR A 196 -26.24 19.03 25.13
C TYR A 196 -26.85 18.31 26.36
N GLY A 197 -27.47 17.13 26.14
CA GLY A 197 -28.08 16.35 27.23
C GLY A 197 -27.03 15.63 28.08
N GLY A 198 -27.18 15.70 29.41
CA GLY A 198 -26.36 14.93 30.34
C GLY A 198 -25.02 15.59 30.71
N LEU A 199 -24.99 16.91 30.82
CA LEU A 199 -23.87 17.69 31.38
C LEU A 199 -23.69 17.48 32.88
N GLU A 200 -23.92 16.26 33.41
CA GLU A 200 -23.54 15.94 34.77
C GLU A 200 -22.03 15.69 34.79
N GLU A 201 -21.32 16.29 35.75
CA GLU A 201 -19.85 16.25 35.91
C GLU A 201 -19.25 14.84 35.90
N GLU A 202 -20.06 13.80 36.13
CA GLU A 202 -19.58 12.40 36.18
C GLU A 202 -19.16 11.82 34.82
N ASN A 203 -19.55 12.42 33.69
CA ASN A 203 -19.21 11.91 32.34
C ASN A 203 -18.22 12.79 31.56
N SER A 204 -17.73 13.87 32.16
CA SER A 204 -16.72 14.71 31.53
C SER A 204 -15.34 14.14 31.75
N LEU A 205 -14.65 13.72 30.69
CA LEU A 205 -13.27 13.29 30.77
C LEU A 205 -12.33 14.45 31.14
N TYR A 206 -12.67 15.66 30.71
CA TYR A 206 -11.92 16.88 31.00
C TYR A 206 -12.85 18.08 31.12
N ALA A 207 -12.86 18.70 32.27
CA ALA A 207 -13.51 20.00 32.49
C ALA A 207 -12.41 21.02 32.77
N VAL A 208 -12.22 21.99 31.89
CA VAL A 208 -11.22 23.05 32.05
C VAL A 208 -11.95 24.38 32.21
N ASN A 209 -11.74 25.01 33.35
CA ASN A 209 -12.12 26.42 33.50
C ASN A 209 -10.86 27.26 33.22
N TYR A 210 -10.86 28.00 32.12
CA TYR A 210 -9.71 28.78 31.62
C TYR A 210 -9.14 29.73 32.69
N ASN A 211 -9.96 30.26 33.58
CA ASN A 211 -9.51 31.17 34.64
C ASN A 211 -8.76 30.50 35.79
N SER A 212 -8.68 29.15 35.84
CA SER A 212 -8.15 28.46 37.01
C SER A 212 -6.89 27.62 36.82
N SER A 213 -6.51 27.21 35.64
CA SER A 213 -5.23 26.58 35.22
C SER A 213 -5.46 25.82 33.90
N PRO A 214 -4.59 25.94 32.89
CA PRO A 214 -4.72 25.18 31.67
C PRO A 214 -4.56 23.67 31.99
N HIS A 215 -5.40 22.84 31.39
CA HIS A 215 -5.22 21.40 31.38
C HIS A 215 -3.96 21.07 30.57
N PRO A 216 -3.15 20.07 30.96
CA PRO A 216 -1.93 19.72 30.24
C PRO A 216 -2.15 19.35 28.75
N SER A 217 -3.35 18.90 28.38
CA SER A 217 -3.71 18.61 26.96
C SER A 217 -4.20 19.81 26.17
N LEU A 218 -4.30 21.00 26.79
CA LEU A 218 -4.63 22.24 26.10
C LEU A 218 -3.37 23.10 26.03
N SER A 219 -2.93 23.42 24.83
CA SER A 219 -1.91 24.45 24.63
C SER A 219 -2.47 25.83 24.95
N GLU A 220 -1.61 26.82 24.84
CA GLU A 220 -1.96 28.20 25.09
C GLU A 220 -3.15 28.62 24.21
N ILE A 221 -4.23 29.10 24.84
CA ILE A 221 -5.37 29.62 24.12
C ILE A 221 -4.93 30.94 23.46
N MET A 222 -5.06 30.98 22.14
CA MET A 222 -4.81 32.19 21.40
C MET A 222 -6.12 32.95 21.16
N TRP A 223 -6.11 34.22 21.50
CA TRP A 223 -7.23 35.13 21.27
C TRP A 223 -6.75 36.23 20.32
N ASP A 224 -7.40 36.35 19.18
CA ASP A 224 -7.15 37.42 18.22
C ASP A 224 -8.49 38.08 17.82
N GLY A 225 -8.75 39.26 18.36
CA GLY A 225 -10.00 39.96 18.15
C GLY A 225 -11.20 39.20 18.73
N ASN A 226 -11.98 38.54 17.87
CA ASN A 226 -13.14 37.74 18.26
C ASN A 226 -12.94 36.23 18.01
N THR A 227 -11.80 35.85 17.47
CA THR A 227 -11.44 34.45 17.19
C THR A 227 -10.70 33.84 18.37
N LEU A 228 -11.13 32.70 18.77
CA LEU A 228 -10.58 31.89 19.82
C LEU A 228 -10.04 30.62 19.20
N THR A 229 -8.77 30.32 19.41
CA THR A 229 -8.13 29.11 18.92
C THR A 229 -7.64 28.25 20.07
N PHE A 230 -8.02 26.99 20.08
CA PHE A 230 -7.56 25.97 21.03
C PHE A 230 -6.77 24.91 20.26
N ASP A 231 -5.59 24.59 20.75
CA ASP A 231 -4.85 23.41 20.31
C ASP A 231 -4.99 22.33 21.40
N ILE A 232 -5.65 21.24 21.03
CA ILE A 232 -5.98 20.14 21.94
C ILE A 232 -5.07 18.96 21.61
N ASP A 233 -4.24 18.55 22.58
CA ASP A 233 -3.44 17.32 22.51
C ASP A 233 -4.35 16.11 22.70
N LEU A 234 -4.43 15.25 21.69
CA LEU A 234 -5.33 14.09 21.63
C LEU A 234 -4.65 12.77 22.02
N VAL A 235 -3.34 12.76 22.25
CA VAL A 235 -2.54 11.52 22.46
C VAL A 235 -3.06 10.66 23.61
N ASP A 236 -3.57 11.28 24.67
CA ASP A 236 -4.06 10.57 25.86
C ASP A 236 -5.56 10.19 25.79
N PHE A 237 -6.23 10.48 24.66
CA PHE A 237 -7.65 10.14 24.49
C PHE A 237 -7.81 8.75 23.87
N ASP A 238 -8.83 8.03 24.32
CA ASP A 238 -9.26 6.77 23.73
C ASP A 238 -9.81 6.99 22.31
N ASP A 239 -9.64 6.00 21.43
CA ASP A 239 -10.20 6.04 20.10
C ASP A 239 -11.73 6.09 20.15
N GLY A 240 -12.30 6.82 19.19
CA GLY A 240 -13.76 6.93 19.09
C GLY A 240 -14.28 8.34 18.85
N TRP A 241 -15.59 8.48 19.00
CA TRP A 241 -16.27 9.76 18.93
C TRP A 241 -16.14 10.53 20.24
N HIS A 242 -15.77 11.80 20.14
CA HIS A 242 -15.68 12.72 21.28
C HIS A 242 -16.45 13.99 20.97
N ASP A 243 -17.20 14.47 21.97
CA ASP A 243 -17.85 15.78 21.94
C ASP A 243 -16.97 16.79 22.64
N ILE A 244 -16.66 17.90 21.97
CA ILE A 244 -16.01 19.07 22.54
C ILE A 244 -17.08 20.15 22.71
N ILE A 245 -17.34 20.55 23.94
CA ILE A 245 -18.34 21.53 24.30
C ILE A 245 -17.62 22.75 24.88
N ILE A 246 -17.84 23.92 24.30
CA ILE A 246 -17.34 25.19 24.81
C ILE A 246 -18.46 25.97 25.45
N PHE A 247 -18.18 26.58 26.58
CA PHE A 247 -19.04 27.55 27.25
C PHE A 247 -18.34 28.90 27.26
N ALA A 248 -19.09 29.95 26.91
CA ALA A 248 -18.61 31.33 27.00
C ALA A 248 -19.52 32.08 27.97
N GLN A 249 -18.92 32.81 28.90
CA GLN A 249 -19.64 33.60 29.93
C GLN A 249 -19.02 35.00 29.99
N SER A 250 -19.88 36.04 30.05
CA SER A 250 -19.44 37.41 30.34
C SER A 250 -18.93 37.54 31.78
N GLU A 251 -18.02 38.47 32.05
CA GLU A 251 -17.54 38.78 33.39
C GLU A 251 -18.62 39.54 34.27
N ILE A 252 -19.73 39.92 33.64
CA ILE A 252 -20.82 40.59 34.36
C ILE A 252 -21.49 39.58 35.33
N GLU A 253 -21.59 39.97 36.59
CA GLU A 253 -22.22 39.17 37.64
C GLU A 253 -23.69 38.85 37.25
N ASP A 254 -24.10 37.59 37.35
CA ASP A 254 -25.42 37.08 36.92
C ASP A 254 -25.64 37.02 35.38
N SER A 255 -24.59 37.12 34.54
CA SER A 255 -24.73 36.96 33.12
C SER A 255 -25.08 35.52 32.74
N THR A 256 -25.87 35.37 31.68
CA THR A 256 -26.15 34.09 31.06
C THR A 256 -24.90 33.62 30.29
N TYR A 257 -24.77 32.32 30.05
CA TYR A 257 -23.72 31.74 29.25
C TYR A 257 -24.27 31.26 27.90
N SER A 258 -23.44 31.24 26.91
CA SER A 258 -23.64 30.52 25.65
C SER A 258 -22.78 29.28 25.62
N HIS A 259 -23.18 28.32 24.83
CA HIS A 259 -22.42 27.08 24.61
C HIS A 259 -22.55 26.63 23.18
N ASP A 260 -21.49 26.02 22.66
CA ASP A 260 -21.48 25.39 21.36
C ASP A 260 -20.69 24.09 21.40
N CYS A 261 -20.85 23.22 20.41
CA CYS A 261 -20.42 21.84 20.52
C CYS A 261 -20.10 21.23 19.16
N VAL A 262 -18.96 20.55 19.08
CA VAL A 262 -18.53 19.78 17.91
C VAL A 262 -18.23 18.35 18.31
N SER A 263 -18.54 17.40 17.40
CA SER A 263 -18.15 16.00 17.56
C SER A 263 -16.97 15.71 16.62
N ILE A 264 -15.90 15.15 17.17
CA ILE A 264 -14.70 14.74 16.40
C ILE A 264 -14.49 13.24 16.50
N ARG A 265 -13.75 12.69 15.53
CA ARG A 265 -13.28 11.29 15.56
C ARG A 265 -11.82 11.27 15.96
N ILE A 266 -11.53 10.56 17.06
CA ILE A 266 -10.15 10.35 17.52
C ILE A 266 -9.75 8.93 17.16
N ASP A 267 -8.54 8.80 16.61
CA ASP A 267 -7.95 7.53 16.26
C ASP A 267 -6.42 7.63 16.42
N ASN A 268 -5.93 7.08 17.53
CA ASN A 268 -4.51 7.08 17.89
C ASN A 268 -3.88 5.69 17.73
N THR A 269 -4.68 4.68 17.38
CA THR A 269 -4.24 3.30 17.30
C THR A 269 -3.92 2.90 15.86
N PRO A 270 -2.70 2.42 15.56
CA PRO A 270 -2.37 1.95 14.23
C PRO A 270 -3.08 0.63 13.90
N PRO A 271 -3.41 0.38 12.62
CA PRO A 271 -4.01 -0.87 12.17
C PRO A 271 -3.16 -2.10 12.53
N SER A 272 -3.83 -3.17 12.98
CA SER A 272 -3.23 -4.49 13.18
C SER A 272 -3.07 -5.21 11.85
N VAL A 273 -1.85 -5.23 11.30
CA VAL A 273 -1.56 -5.80 9.99
C VAL A 273 -1.39 -7.31 10.11
N ILE A 274 -2.27 -8.05 9.44
CA ILE A 274 -2.25 -9.51 9.33
C ILE A 274 -1.96 -9.87 7.88
N LEU A 275 -0.81 -10.55 7.70
CA LEU A 275 -0.31 -10.94 6.40
C LEU A 275 -0.30 -12.47 6.30
N ASP A 276 -1.10 -13.03 5.40
CA ASP A 276 -1.16 -14.46 5.09
C ASP A 276 -0.46 -14.72 3.75
N ILE A 277 0.73 -15.33 3.83
CA ILE A 277 1.53 -15.73 2.69
C ILE A 277 2.16 -17.11 2.94
N PRO A 278 2.35 -17.92 1.90
CA PRO A 278 3.09 -19.17 2.03
C PRO A 278 4.57 -18.90 2.37
N GLU A 279 5.21 -19.80 3.12
CA GLU A 279 6.64 -19.69 3.42
C GLU A 279 7.49 -20.11 2.22
N GLU A 280 7.06 -21.18 1.50
CA GLU A 280 7.78 -21.78 0.38
C GLU A 280 6.82 -22.15 -0.75
N LEU A 281 7.24 -21.96 -1.98
CA LEU A 281 6.54 -22.42 -3.18
C LEU A 281 7.57 -22.94 -4.20
N PRO A 282 7.23 -23.98 -5.00
CA PRO A 282 8.07 -24.36 -6.13
C PRO A 282 8.00 -23.29 -7.23
N GLU A 283 9.09 -23.06 -7.92
CA GLU A 283 9.13 -22.20 -9.11
C GLU A 283 8.20 -22.74 -10.22
N GLY A 284 7.93 -21.91 -11.23
CA GLY A 284 6.98 -22.25 -12.29
C GLY A 284 5.52 -22.18 -11.82
N THR A 285 5.25 -21.78 -10.56
CA THR A 285 3.90 -21.44 -10.09
C THR A 285 3.50 -20.15 -10.74
N SER A 286 2.48 -20.16 -11.62
CA SER A 286 2.12 -19.03 -12.46
C SER A 286 1.59 -17.80 -11.71
N THR A 287 1.13 -17.97 -10.46
CA THR A 287 0.52 -16.87 -9.68
C THR A 287 0.62 -17.16 -8.19
N VAL A 288 1.11 -16.18 -7.45
CA VAL A 288 1.17 -16.19 -5.98
C VAL A 288 0.13 -15.21 -5.46
N TYR A 289 -0.72 -15.66 -4.54
CA TYR A 289 -1.71 -14.82 -3.88
C TYR A 289 -1.20 -14.40 -2.50
N LEU A 290 -1.14 -13.10 -2.27
CA LEU A 290 -0.83 -12.51 -0.98
C LEU A 290 -2.11 -11.92 -0.41
N ASP A 291 -2.48 -12.32 0.80
CA ASP A 291 -3.74 -11.93 1.43
C ASP A 291 -3.50 -11.18 2.75
N ALA A 292 -4.05 -9.99 2.85
CA ALA A 292 -4.11 -9.18 4.05
C ALA A 292 -5.55 -8.78 4.41
N SER A 293 -6.55 -9.50 3.91
CA SER A 293 -7.97 -9.19 4.14
C SER A 293 -8.39 -9.28 5.60
N SER A 294 -7.59 -9.95 6.45
CA SER A 294 -7.78 -10.05 7.90
C SER A 294 -7.22 -8.86 8.67
N THR A 295 -6.55 -7.90 8.01
CA THR A 295 -6.06 -6.67 8.61
C THR A 295 -7.22 -5.78 9.04
N PHE A 296 -7.14 -5.22 10.23
CA PHE A 296 -8.19 -4.37 10.80
C PHE A 296 -7.60 -3.33 11.75
N ASP A 297 -8.33 -2.24 11.93
CA ASP A 297 -8.15 -1.33 13.04
C ASP A 297 -9.01 -1.80 14.22
N GLU A 298 -8.50 -1.65 15.46
CA GLU A 298 -9.18 -2.19 16.64
C GLU A 298 -10.53 -1.54 16.90
N TYR A 299 -10.64 -0.23 16.71
CA TYR A 299 -11.87 0.51 16.95
C TYR A 299 -12.70 0.70 15.68
N TRP A 300 -12.04 1.08 14.56
CA TRP A 300 -12.71 1.48 13.33
C TRP A 300 -12.84 0.35 12.29
N GLY A 301 -12.25 -0.80 12.56
CA GLY A 301 -12.35 -1.98 11.72
C GLY A 301 -11.56 -1.85 10.41
N ILE A 302 -12.24 -2.02 9.28
CA ILE A 302 -11.60 -2.00 7.94
C ILE A 302 -11.88 -0.71 7.15
N GLN A 303 -12.55 0.24 7.78
CA GLN A 303 -12.99 1.45 7.09
C GLN A 303 -11.81 2.39 6.84
N GLY A 304 -11.59 2.73 5.57
CA GLY A 304 -10.58 3.73 5.17
C GLY A 304 -9.13 3.23 5.20
N LEU A 305 -8.89 1.92 5.41
CA LEU A 305 -7.54 1.36 5.37
C LEU A 305 -6.95 1.44 3.96
N THR A 306 -5.74 1.99 3.86
CA THR A 306 -4.94 2.05 2.64
C THR A 306 -3.76 1.10 2.73
N TYR A 307 -3.65 0.19 1.77
CA TYR A 307 -2.64 -0.86 1.74
C TYR A 307 -1.49 -0.47 0.81
N THR A 308 -0.26 -0.64 1.27
CA THR A 308 0.96 -0.40 0.47
C THR A 308 1.88 -1.60 0.57
N TRP A 309 1.98 -2.35 -0.52
CA TRP A 309 2.84 -3.52 -0.67
C TRP A 309 4.19 -3.12 -1.25
N SER A 310 5.25 -3.70 -0.69
CA SER A 310 6.61 -3.60 -1.22
C SER A 310 7.20 -5.01 -1.31
N ILE A 311 7.57 -5.43 -2.51
CA ILE A 311 8.12 -6.75 -2.79
C ILE A 311 9.54 -6.58 -3.33
N ASN A 312 10.51 -7.18 -2.65
CA ASN A 312 11.93 -7.08 -3.00
C ASN A 312 12.55 -8.47 -3.04
N GLU A 313 13.27 -8.77 -4.10
CA GLU A 313 14.10 -9.98 -4.21
C GLU A 313 15.40 -9.79 -3.43
N LEU A 314 15.79 -10.77 -2.60
CA LEU A 314 16.99 -10.73 -1.78
C LEU A 314 18.16 -11.39 -2.50
N GLY A 315 19.15 -10.59 -2.91
CA GLY A 315 20.41 -11.09 -3.47
C GLY A 315 20.37 -11.41 -4.97
N GLY A 316 19.34 -11.00 -5.68
CA GLY A 316 19.27 -11.09 -7.13
C GLY A 316 20.42 -10.38 -7.81
N THR A 317 21.00 -11.03 -8.83
CA THR A 317 22.12 -10.47 -9.65
C THR A 317 21.60 -9.72 -10.88
N GLY A 318 20.26 -9.65 -11.04
CA GLY A 318 19.55 -9.05 -12.16
C GLY A 318 18.97 -7.67 -11.86
N GLU A 319 18.01 -7.26 -12.64
CA GLU A 319 17.15 -6.11 -12.32
C GLU A 319 16.29 -6.52 -11.13
N GLU A 320 16.73 -6.18 -9.92
CA GLU A 320 16.06 -6.50 -8.67
C GLU A 320 14.57 -6.18 -8.78
N MET A 321 13.73 -7.16 -8.52
CA MET A 321 12.29 -6.94 -8.47
C MET A 321 11.98 -6.02 -7.29
N ASN A 322 11.70 -4.76 -7.60
CA ASN A 322 11.26 -3.77 -6.62
C ASN A 322 9.89 -3.26 -7.07
N GLN A 323 8.85 -3.92 -6.59
CA GLN A 323 7.47 -3.59 -6.91
C GLN A 323 6.79 -2.94 -5.71
N VAL A 324 6.14 -1.79 -5.95
CA VAL A 324 5.30 -1.12 -4.95
C VAL A 324 3.89 -0.96 -5.51
N LEU A 325 2.89 -1.45 -4.76
CA LEU A 325 1.48 -1.32 -5.08
C LEU A 325 0.78 -0.62 -3.92
N SER A 326 -0.03 0.40 -4.18
CA SER A 326 -0.72 1.14 -3.12
C SER A 326 -2.15 1.49 -3.50
N GLY A 327 -3.10 1.36 -2.55
CA GLY A 327 -4.49 1.74 -2.72
C GLY A 327 -5.45 1.07 -1.71
N LEU A 328 -6.70 1.52 -1.74
CA LEU A 328 -7.78 1.01 -0.87
C LEU A 328 -8.20 -0.43 -1.24
N ASP A 329 -8.07 -0.81 -2.51
CA ASP A 329 -8.52 -2.09 -3.04
C ASP A 329 -7.46 -3.20 -2.94
N TYR A 330 -6.23 -2.87 -2.50
CA TYR A 330 -5.12 -3.82 -2.42
C TYR A 330 -5.10 -4.64 -1.11
N ARG A 331 -6.25 -5.09 -0.64
CA ARG A 331 -6.35 -6.03 0.50
C ARG A 331 -5.74 -7.38 0.20
N SER A 332 -5.76 -7.80 -1.06
CA SER A 332 -5.06 -8.95 -1.60
C SER A 332 -4.48 -8.59 -2.96
N ILE A 333 -3.35 -9.19 -3.29
CA ILE A 333 -2.68 -8.98 -4.56
C ILE A 333 -2.26 -10.31 -5.18
N GLU A 334 -2.19 -10.32 -6.51
CA GLU A 334 -1.64 -11.42 -7.28
C GLU A 334 -0.26 -11.02 -7.81
N LEU A 335 0.73 -11.86 -7.58
CA LEU A 335 2.08 -11.67 -8.09
C LEU A 335 2.46 -12.81 -9.02
N ASN A 336 3.19 -12.48 -10.08
CA ASN A 336 3.80 -13.45 -10.97
C ASN A 336 5.28 -13.56 -10.59
N LEU A 337 5.60 -14.52 -9.71
CA LEU A 337 6.96 -14.82 -9.28
C LEU A 337 7.36 -16.14 -9.96
N VAL A 338 8.11 -16.07 -11.04
CA VAL A 338 8.47 -17.24 -11.85
C VAL A 338 9.87 -17.75 -11.56
N ASP A 339 10.77 -16.86 -11.12
CA ASP A 339 12.18 -17.18 -10.87
C ASP A 339 12.37 -17.65 -9.43
N SER A 340 13.30 -18.58 -9.22
CA SER A 340 13.70 -19.04 -7.89
C SER A 340 14.34 -17.91 -7.09
N GLY A 341 14.23 -17.92 -5.76
CA GLY A 341 14.83 -16.90 -4.93
C GLY A 341 14.06 -16.61 -3.64
N ILE A 342 14.58 -15.68 -2.84
CA ILE A 342 13.97 -15.24 -1.60
C ILE A 342 13.39 -13.84 -1.81
N TYR A 343 12.09 -13.73 -1.61
CA TYR A 343 11.35 -12.47 -1.75
C TYR A 343 10.96 -11.92 -0.37
N VAL A 344 11.36 -10.69 -0.09
CA VAL A 344 10.96 -9.96 1.11
C VAL A 344 9.71 -9.15 0.78
N ILE A 345 8.61 -9.48 1.44
CA ILE A 345 7.30 -8.87 1.24
C ILE A 345 6.96 -8.05 2.47
N SER A 346 6.85 -6.74 2.30
CA SER A 346 6.45 -5.80 3.35
C SER A 346 5.10 -5.20 3.01
N LEU A 347 4.20 -5.21 3.96
CA LEU A 347 2.91 -4.55 3.89
C LEU A 347 2.84 -3.46 4.95
N SER A 348 2.61 -2.22 4.49
CA SER A 348 2.27 -1.07 5.32
C SER A 348 0.80 -0.75 5.12
N VAL A 349 0.07 -0.60 6.19
CA VAL A 349 -1.35 -0.22 6.17
C VAL A 349 -1.54 1.04 6.98
N SER A 350 -2.11 2.06 6.36
CA SER A 350 -2.48 3.31 7.03
C SER A 350 -3.99 3.44 7.11
N ASP A 351 -4.47 4.03 8.21
CA ASP A 351 -5.86 4.41 8.41
C ASP A 351 -6.14 5.85 7.93
N ASN A 352 -7.34 6.33 8.20
CA ASN A 352 -7.78 7.69 7.85
C ASN A 352 -7.17 8.79 8.74
N ALA A 353 -6.70 8.45 9.94
CA ALA A 353 -6.03 9.37 10.85
C ALA A 353 -4.53 9.52 10.55
N GLY A 354 -3.99 8.62 9.71
CA GLY A 354 -2.59 8.58 9.33
C GLY A 354 -1.73 7.66 10.19
N ASN A 355 -2.32 6.90 11.13
CA ASN A 355 -1.57 5.90 11.88
C ASN A 355 -1.19 4.74 10.95
N MET A 356 -0.04 4.12 11.19
CA MET A 356 0.53 3.14 10.27
C MET A 356 0.98 1.87 10.99
N GLY A 357 0.40 0.73 10.56
CA GLY A 357 0.87 -0.58 10.92
C GLY A 357 1.75 -1.18 9.83
N ILE A 358 2.74 -2.00 10.19
CA ILE A 358 3.65 -2.65 9.24
C ILE A 358 3.82 -4.12 9.61
N SER A 359 3.79 -4.99 8.59
CA SER A 359 4.15 -6.39 8.70
C SER A 359 5.11 -6.76 7.57
N THR A 360 6.09 -7.62 7.87
CA THR A 360 7.06 -8.09 6.87
C THR A 360 7.20 -9.59 6.98
N SER A 361 7.22 -10.28 5.85
CA SER A 361 7.43 -11.71 5.74
C SER A 361 8.34 -12.04 4.56
N THR A 362 8.82 -13.28 4.50
CA THR A 362 9.63 -13.79 3.40
C THR A 362 8.89 -14.93 2.73
N LEU A 363 8.98 -15.00 1.41
CA LEU A 363 8.54 -16.09 0.57
C LEU A 363 9.77 -16.64 -0.16
N GLU A 364 10.02 -17.94 -0.06
CA GLU A 364 11.06 -18.63 -0.80
C GLU A 364 10.43 -19.35 -2.00
N ILE A 365 10.91 -19.04 -3.19
CA ILE A 365 10.60 -19.78 -4.43
C ILE A 365 11.74 -20.75 -4.66
N LEU A 366 11.42 -22.05 -4.51
CA LEU A 366 12.38 -23.14 -4.62
C LEU A 366 12.63 -23.48 -6.07
N ASN A 367 13.91 -23.51 -6.48
CA ASN A 367 14.32 -24.01 -7.78
C ASN A 367 13.91 -25.50 -7.95
N MET A 368 13.44 -25.86 -9.12
CA MET A 368 13.04 -27.21 -9.50
C MET A 368 14.04 -27.77 -10.51
N ALA A 369 14.76 -28.83 -10.12
CA ALA A 369 15.75 -29.45 -10.98
C ALA A 369 15.17 -29.90 -12.33
N PRO A 370 15.94 -29.79 -13.43
CA PRO A 370 15.53 -30.21 -14.76
C PRO A 370 15.20 -31.71 -14.82
N THR A 371 14.37 -32.10 -15.77
CA THR A 371 14.11 -33.50 -16.08
C THR A 371 14.93 -33.91 -17.30
N ALA A 372 16.03 -34.62 -17.08
CA ALA A 372 16.87 -35.15 -18.16
C ALA A 372 16.11 -36.18 -19.00
N ARG A 373 16.27 -36.09 -20.32
CA ARG A 373 15.81 -37.10 -21.30
C ARG A 373 16.97 -37.44 -22.24
N LEU A 374 17.08 -38.71 -22.60
CA LEU A 374 18.14 -39.21 -23.49
C LEU A 374 17.52 -40.02 -24.63
N THR A 375 17.82 -39.65 -25.84
CA THR A 375 17.56 -40.52 -27.01
C THR A 375 18.89 -40.92 -27.68
N ILE A 376 18.93 -42.12 -28.23
CA ILE A 376 20.06 -42.61 -29.01
C ILE A 376 19.51 -43.13 -30.34
N ASP A 377 20.00 -42.55 -31.44
CA ASP A 377 19.49 -42.82 -32.80
C ASP A 377 17.95 -42.74 -32.92
N GLY A 378 17.32 -41.88 -32.05
CA GLY A 378 15.87 -41.62 -32.02
C GLY A 378 15.06 -42.54 -31.15
N GLU A 379 15.68 -43.42 -30.37
CA GLU A 379 14.98 -44.28 -29.35
C GLU A 379 15.27 -43.76 -27.93
N ASP A 380 14.27 -43.80 -27.03
CA ASP A 380 14.39 -43.32 -25.65
C ASP A 380 15.18 -44.33 -24.79
N TYR A 381 16.09 -43.77 -23.95
CA TYR A 381 16.88 -44.53 -22.97
C TYR A 381 16.69 -43.94 -21.57
N PHE A 382 16.70 -44.82 -20.60
CA PHE A 382 16.54 -44.51 -19.19
C PHE A 382 17.78 -44.86 -18.38
N ASP A 383 17.83 -44.40 -17.15
CA ASP A 383 18.97 -44.65 -16.28
C ASP A 383 19.24 -46.15 -16.10
N ASN A 384 20.54 -46.55 -16.21
CA ASN A 384 21.04 -47.92 -16.22
C ASN A 384 20.67 -48.79 -17.45
N ASP A 385 20.09 -48.23 -18.49
CA ASP A 385 19.89 -48.97 -19.74
C ASP A 385 21.23 -49.33 -20.40
N GLN A 386 21.21 -50.32 -21.28
CA GLN A 386 22.38 -50.77 -22.00
C GLN A 386 22.20 -50.58 -23.51
N VAL A 387 23.22 -49.99 -24.16
CA VAL A 387 23.28 -49.83 -25.60
C VAL A 387 24.56 -50.56 -26.13
N THR A 388 24.48 -51.08 -27.34
CA THR A 388 25.61 -51.66 -28.01
C THR A 388 26.18 -50.70 -29.05
N LEU A 389 27.50 -50.52 -29.05
CA LEU A 389 28.24 -49.70 -30.00
C LEU A 389 29.40 -50.47 -30.62
N ASP A 390 29.47 -50.44 -31.96
CA ASP A 390 30.65 -50.93 -32.63
C ASP A 390 31.79 -49.92 -32.46
N PRO A 391 32.99 -50.31 -31.97
CA PRO A 391 34.11 -49.38 -31.79
C PRO A 391 34.54 -48.59 -33.03
N ASP A 392 34.27 -49.11 -34.23
CA ASP A 392 34.55 -48.42 -35.49
C ASP A 392 33.40 -47.53 -36.00
N SER A 393 32.29 -47.41 -35.23
CA SER A 393 31.08 -46.64 -35.54
C SER A 393 30.87 -45.49 -34.56
N SER A 394 29.81 -44.70 -34.79
CA SER A 394 29.33 -43.67 -33.87
C SER A 394 27.80 -43.77 -33.70
N ILE A 395 27.32 -43.38 -32.54
CA ILE A 395 25.87 -43.21 -32.23
C ILE A 395 25.56 -41.74 -32.07
N LEU A 396 24.35 -41.33 -32.48
CA LEU A 396 23.86 -39.99 -32.23
C LEU A 396 23.12 -40.00 -30.88
N VAL A 397 23.66 -39.28 -29.91
CA VAL A 397 23.02 -39.05 -28.60
C VAL A 397 22.38 -37.67 -28.60
N ASP A 398 21.19 -37.59 -28.08
CA ASP A 398 20.41 -36.35 -28.05
C ASP A 398 19.63 -36.23 -26.74
N ALA A 399 19.86 -35.14 -26.04
CA ALA A 399 19.17 -34.77 -24.79
C ALA A 399 18.32 -33.50 -24.96
N SER A 400 18.13 -33.00 -26.16
CA SER A 400 17.43 -31.75 -26.46
C SER A 400 15.94 -31.79 -26.05
N SER A 401 15.38 -32.98 -25.78
CA SER A 401 14.03 -33.17 -25.27
C SER A 401 13.92 -33.09 -23.75
N SER A 402 15.01 -32.82 -23.05
CA SER A 402 14.97 -32.53 -21.60
C SER A 402 14.13 -31.30 -21.34
N THR A 403 13.45 -31.30 -20.20
CA THR A 403 12.49 -30.26 -19.83
C THR A 403 12.80 -29.70 -18.46
N ASP A 404 12.40 -28.45 -18.28
CA ASP A 404 12.43 -27.75 -17.02
C ASP A 404 11.21 -26.84 -16.88
N THR A 405 11.17 -26.00 -15.84
CA THR A 405 10.21 -24.93 -15.71
C THR A 405 10.37 -23.93 -16.86
N SER A 406 9.36 -23.11 -17.09
CA SER A 406 9.31 -22.27 -18.29
C SER A 406 10.36 -21.16 -18.32
N ASN A 407 10.85 -20.73 -17.15
CA ASN A 407 11.89 -19.72 -16.99
C ASN A 407 13.26 -20.31 -17.32
N ASP A 408 13.54 -21.58 -16.93
CA ASP A 408 14.87 -22.19 -17.01
C ASP A 408 15.09 -23.01 -18.27
N LEU A 409 14.01 -23.29 -19.00
CA LEU A 409 14.08 -24.12 -20.22
C LEU A 409 15.10 -23.65 -21.25
N ASP A 410 15.23 -22.35 -21.45
CA ASP A 410 16.18 -21.74 -22.39
C ASP A 410 17.62 -21.69 -21.83
N GLY A 411 17.78 -21.85 -20.51
CA GLY A 411 19.04 -21.82 -19.78
C GLY A 411 19.74 -23.17 -19.65
N LEU A 412 19.10 -24.28 -20.09
CA LEU A 412 19.63 -25.63 -19.88
C LEU A 412 21.01 -25.83 -20.49
N ARG A 413 21.91 -26.32 -19.67
CA ARG A 413 23.28 -26.73 -20.05
C ARG A 413 23.38 -28.24 -20.05
N TYR A 414 24.09 -28.81 -21.04
CA TYR A 414 24.22 -30.24 -21.27
C TYR A 414 25.66 -30.65 -21.17
N VAL A 415 25.98 -31.56 -20.22
CA VAL A 415 27.38 -32.05 -20.00
C VAL A 415 27.36 -33.57 -20.13
N TRP A 416 28.07 -34.05 -21.17
CA TRP A 416 28.31 -35.49 -21.39
C TRP A 416 29.53 -35.94 -20.64
N ARG A 417 29.39 -37.04 -19.90
CA ARG A 417 30.47 -37.66 -19.14
C ARG A 417 30.76 -39.07 -19.63
N VAL A 418 32.06 -39.39 -19.78
CA VAL A 418 32.50 -40.75 -20.03
C VAL A 418 33.20 -41.24 -18.78
N ASP A 419 32.76 -42.34 -18.19
CA ASP A 419 33.25 -42.87 -16.92
C ASP A 419 33.37 -41.80 -15.82
N ASN A 420 32.34 -40.95 -15.67
CA ASN A 420 32.24 -39.80 -14.76
C ASN A 420 33.18 -38.62 -15.07
N VAL A 421 33.93 -38.65 -16.19
CA VAL A 421 34.76 -37.52 -16.59
C VAL A 421 34.00 -36.63 -17.59
N PRO A 422 33.82 -35.33 -17.31
CA PRO A 422 33.22 -34.40 -18.26
C PRO A 422 34.03 -34.36 -19.55
N THR A 423 33.39 -34.70 -20.66
CA THR A 423 34.11 -34.90 -21.93
C THR A 423 33.57 -33.96 -23.03
N TYR A 424 32.27 -33.70 -23.03
CA TYR A 424 31.62 -32.93 -24.10
C TYR A 424 30.50 -32.07 -23.53
N GLU A 425 30.14 -31.01 -24.26
CA GLU A 425 29.02 -30.12 -23.97
C GLU A 425 28.07 -30.03 -25.19
N GLY A 426 26.82 -29.66 -24.94
CA GLY A 426 25.77 -29.45 -25.94
C GLY A 426 24.68 -30.53 -25.93
N ALA A 427 23.47 -30.14 -26.37
CA ALA A 427 22.28 -31.00 -26.27
C ALA A 427 22.34 -32.27 -27.11
N SER A 428 22.96 -32.22 -28.27
CA SER A 428 23.05 -33.35 -29.21
C SER A 428 24.45 -33.54 -29.75
N ARG A 429 24.90 -34.80 -29.86
CA ARG A 429 26.26 -35.13 -30.31
C ARG A 429 26.38 -36.54 -30.88
N SER A 430 27.34 -36.68 -31.82
CA SER A 430 27.79 -38.00 -32.26
C SER A 430 28.96 -38.47 -31.35
N ILE A 431 28.81 -39.63 -30.74
CA ILE A 431 29.80 -40.24 -29.85
C ILE A 431 30.34 -41.51 -30.48
N SER A 432 31.66 -41.62 -30.58
CA SER A 432 32.37 -42.82 -30.96
C SER A 432 33.00 -43.49 -29.73
N TRP A 433 33.52 -44.70 -29.87
CA TRP A 433 34.26 -45.36 -28.80
C TRP A 433 35.38 -44.46 -28.29
N PRO A 434 35.51 -44.18 -26.97
CA PRO A 434 36.54 -43.26 -26.47
C PRO A 434 37.95 -43.82 -26.62
N ASP A 435 38.88 -42.95 -27.03
CA ASP A 435 40.29 -43.31 -27.16
C ASP A 435 40.88 -43.72 -25.79
N GLY A 436 41.57 -44.89 -25.75
CA GLY A 436 42.27 -45.34 -24.56
C GLY A 436 41.38 -46.17 -23.58
N VAL A 437 40.12 -46.38 -23.92
CA VAL A 437 39.25 -47.31 -23.19
C VAL A 437 39.46 -48.75 -23.76
N ASP A 438 40.33 -49.51 -23.11
CA ASP A 438 40.62 -50.93 -23.50
C ASP A 438 39.55 -51.88 -22.94
N ALA A 439 38.52 -51.37 -22.25
CA ALA A 439 37.43 -52.15 -21.69
C ALA A 439 36.37 -52.45 -22.77
N ASP A 440 35.66 -53.56 -22.61
CA ASP A 440 34.55 -53.97 -23.47
C ASP A 440 33.27 -53.17 -23.20
N ARG A 441 33.33 -52.15 -22.36
CA ARG A 441 32.23 -51.26 -21.97
C ARG A 441 32.73 -49.99 -21.30
N PHE A 442 31.92 -48.93 -21.38
CA PHE A 442 32.08 -47.69 -20.61
C PHE A 442 30.70 -47.16 -20.16
N VAL A 443 30.67 -46.24 -19.19
CA VAL A 443 29.48 -45.54 -18.78
C VAL A 443 29.41 -44.20 -19.49
N LEU A 444 28.32 -43.96 -20.21
CA LEU A 444 27.97 -42.67 -20.78
C LEU A 444 26.88 -42.04 -19.96
N SER A 445 27.13 -40.81 -19.46
CA SER A 445 26.14 -40.08 -18.70
C SER A 445 25.88 -38.72 -19.36
N ILE A 446 24.64 -38.29 -19.33
CA ILE A 446 24.24 -36.92 -19.61
C ILE A 446 23.76 -36.27 -18.31
N GLU A 447 24.37 -35.14 -17.97
CA GLU A 447 23.94 -34.26 -16.89
C GLU A 447 23.34 -33.02 -17.54
N VAL A 448 22.11 -32.73 -17.21
CA VAL A 448 21.35 -31.54 -17.62
C VAL A 448 21.30 -30.61 -16.40
N ILE A 449 21.74 -29.40 -16.57
CA ILE A 449 21.94 -28.40 -15.50
C ILE A 449 21.16 -27.16 -15.90
N ASP A 450 20.33 -26.62 -14.99
CA ASP A 450 19.65 -25.34 -15.16
C ASP A 450 20.59 -24.14 -14.91
N ASP A 451 20.07 -22.92 -14.98
CA ASP A 451 20.85 -21.70 -14.74
C ASP A 451 21.08 -21.42 -13.25
N ASP A 452 20.24 -21.98 -12.36
CA ASP A 452 20.39 -21.92 -10.91
C ASP A 452 21.31 -23.04 -10.33
N SER A 453 21.85 -23.90 -11.20
CA SER A 453 22.84 -24.94 -10.90
C SER A 453 22.28 -26.21 -10.25
N GLU A 454 20.98 -26.44 -10.29
CA GLU A 454 20.41 -27.75 -10.02
C GLU A 454 20.59 -28.66 -11.25
N SER A 455 20.59 -29.96 -11.06
CA SER A 455 20.81 -30.88 -12.17
C SER A 455 20.13 -32.22 -12.04
N SER A 456 19.88 -32.84 -13.19
CA SER A 456 19.51 -34.25 -13.26
C SER A 456 20.42 -34.98 -14.24
N MET A 457 20.59 -36.30 -14.01
CA MET A 457 21.53 -37.13 -14.77
C MET A 457 20.91 -38.46 -15.17
N ILE A 458 21.16 -38.86 -16.42
CA ILE A 458 20.88 -40.20 -16.90
C ILE A 458 22.20 -40.87 -17.25
N SER A 459 22.46 -42.10 -16.78
CA SER A 459 23.65 -42.86 -17.05
C SER A 459 23.29 -44.18 -17.72
N ILE A 460 23.94 -44.52 -18.82
CA ILE A 460 23.76 -45.76 -19.57
C ILE A 460 25.08 -46.52 -19.69
N ILE A 461 24.97 -47.83 -19.92
CA ILE A 461 26.12 -48.66 -20.13
C ILE A 461 26.28 -48.92 -21.63
N VAL A 462 27.37 -48.43 -22.22
CA VAL A 462 27.73 -48.71 -23.62
C VAL A 462 28.64 -49.96 -23.68
N VAL A 463 28.24 -50.94 -24.47
CA VAL A 463 28.95 -52.24 -24.59
C VAL A 463 29.42 -52.47 -26.00
N ASP A 464 30.64 -52.96 -26.17
CA ASP A 464 31.21 -53.35 -27.45
C ASP A 464 30.38 -54.47 -28.14
N ASN A 465 29.92 -54.19 -29.36
CA ASN A 465 29.14 -55.14 -30.17
C ASN A 465 30.06 -56.17 -30.83
N THR A 466 31.35 -55.91 -31.01
CA THR A 466 32.32 -56.81 -31.61
C THR A 466 32.92 -57.82 -30.62
N GLY A 467 32.45 -57.67 -29.34
CA GLY A 467 32.99 -58.39 -28.21
C GLY A 467 33.36 -59.79 -28.55
N SER A 468 34.65 -60.05 -28.47
CA SER A 468 35.33 -61.34 -28.62
C SER A 468 34.51 -62.43 -27.92
N ARG A 469 33.79 -63.20 -28.71
CA ARG A 469 33.20 -64.51 -28.26
C ARG A 469 34.33 -65.49 -28.01
N SER A 470 35.44 -65.11 -27.40
CA SER A 470 36.38 -66.06 -26.81
C SER A 470 35.57 -66.78 -25.74
N PRO A 471 35.38 -68.09 -25.93
CA PRO A 471 34.65 -68.87 -24.92
C PRO A 471 35.40 -68.64 -23.61
N PRO A 472 34.69 -68.39 -22.51
CA PRO A 472 35.32 -68.08 -21.23
C PRO A 472 36.35 -69.17 -20.95
N LEU A 473 37.52 -68.76 -20.49
CA LEU A 473 38.67 -69.60 -20.25
C LEU A 473 38.31 -70.91 -19.56
N SER A 474 37.28 -70.92 -18.73
CA SER A 474 36.64 -72.06 -18.09
C SER A 474 36.06 -73.07 -19.07
N ILE A 475 35.43 -72.65 -20.18
CA ILE A 475 34.89 -73.51 -21.23
C ILE A 475 36.06 -74.13 -22.04
N LEU A 476 37.10 -73.33 -22.36
CA LEU A 476 38.28 -73.81 -23.05
C LEU A 476 39.02 -74.83 -22.20
N ILE A 477 39.19 -74.60 -20.91
CA ILE A 477 39.76 -75.55 -19.96
C ILE A 477 38.92 -76.86 -19.86
N LEU A 478 37.59 -76.70 -19.90
CA LEU A 478 36.67 -77.81 -19.85
C LEU A 478 36.74 -78.66 -21.12
N ILE A 479 36.83 -78.03 -22.32
CA ILE A 479 37.04 -78.71 -23.61
C ILE A 479 38.42 -79.47 -23.63
N ILE A 480 39.50 -78.75 -23.23
CA ILE A 480 40.84 -79.37 -23.15
C ILE A 480 40.88 -80.50 -22.14
N SER A 481 40.24 -80.34 -20.97
CA SER A 481 40.15 -81.39 -19.96
C SER A 481 39.31 -82.60 -20.44
N GLY A 482 38.20 -82.32 -21.14
CA GLY A 482 37.38 -83.36 -21.77
C GLY A 482 38.13 -84.11 -22.88
N ALA A 483 38.85 -83.40 -23.72
CA ALA A 483 39.70 -84.03 -24.75
C ALA A 483 40.84 -84.83 -24.14
N PHE A 484 41.50 -84.35 -23.08
CA PHE A 484 42.50 -85.12 -22.34
C PHE A 484 41.91 -86.38 -21.67
N LEU A 485 40.78 -86.29 -21.08
CA LEU A 485 40.10 -87.42 -20.46
C LEU A 485 39.68 -88.47 -21.52
N SER A 486 39.12 -88.03 -22.62
CA SER A 486 38.77 -88.85 -23.77
C SER A 486 40.02 -89.54 -24.38
N TYR A 487 41.09 -88.80 -24.55
CA TYR A 487 42.37 -89.33 -24.99
C TYR A 487 42.95 -90.38 -23.99
N SER A 488 42.93 -90.05 -22.73
CA SER A 488 43.38 -90.93 -21.66
C SER A 488 42.55 -92.26 -21.61
N ILE A 489 41.23 -92.24 -21.75
CA ILE A 489 40.38 -93.40 -21.85
C ILE A 489 40.64 -94.20 -23.09
N PHE A 490 40.79 -93.50 -24.26
CA PHE A 490 41.08 -94.20 -25.51
C PHE A 490 42.48 -94.89 -25.49
N ARG A 491 43.46 -94.26 -24.86
CA ARG A 491 44.81 -94.84 -24.69
C ARG A 491 44.74 -96.04 -23.72
N ARG A 492 43.95 -96.01 -22.72
CA ARG A 492 43.77 -97.11 -21.75
C ARG A 492 43.01 -98.29 -22.38
N SER A 493 42.08 -98.07 -23.25
CA SER A 493 41.31 -99.08 -23.99
C SER A 493 42.21 -99.77 -25.04
N LYS A 494 43.26 -99.20 -25.53
CA LYS A 494 44.26 -99.83 -26.47
C LYS A 494 45.34 -100.63 -25.78
N SER A 495 45.49 -100.57 -24.46
CA SER A 495 46.66 -101.26 -23.78
C SER A 495 46.21 -102.54 -23.05
N ASP A 496 45.10 -103.10 -23.34
CA ASP A 496 44.65 -104.34 -22.70
C ASP A 496 44.86 -105.54 -23.60
N ASP A 497 46.13 -105.80 -23.87
CA ASP A 497 46.62 -107.10 -24.33
C ASP A 497 47.94 -107.43 -23.66
N SER A 498 47.94 -107.68 -22.35
CA SER A 498 49.07 -108.28 -21.63
C SER A 498 48.64 -109.50 -20.90
N LYS A 499 49.11 -110.62 -21.37
CA LYS A 499 48.99 -111.92 -20.85
C LYS A 499 49.37 -111.96 -19.36
N ILE A 500 48.47 -112.45 -18.53
CA ILE A 500 48.81 -112.81 -17.15
C ILE A 500 49.60 -114.10 -17.14
N PRO A 501 50.76 -114.14 -16.51
CA PRO A 501 51.48 -115.46 -16.32
C PRO A 501 50.78 -116.27 -15.26
N LYS A 502 50.56 -117.56 -15.64
CA LYS A 502 50.13 -118.56 -14.68
C LYS A 502 51.28 -119.03 -13.82
N TRP A 503 51.19 -119.01 -12.54
CA TRP A 503 52.05 -119.65 -11.61
C TRP A 503 51.59 -121.14 -11.35
N ASN A 504 52.57 -122.04 -11.49
CA ASN A 504 52.52 -123.35 -10.96
C ASN A 504 52.90 -123.33 -9.52
#